data_955e73e388f14759589286615eec3b88
#
_entry.id   955e73e388f14759589286615eec3b88
#
_cell.length_a   1.000
_cell.length_b   1.000
_cell.length_c   1.000
_cell.angle_alpha   90.00
_cell.angle_beta   90.00
_cell.angle_gamma   90.00
#
_symmetry.space_group_name_H-M   'P 1'
#
loop_
_entity.id
_entity.type
_entity.pdbx_description
1 polymer ?
#
loop_
_entity_poly.entity_id
_entity_poly.type
_entity_poly.pdbx_seq_one_letter_code
_entity_poly.pdbx_strand_id
1 'polypeptide(L)'
;MTSRSSGFTLIELLVVVAIIGILAAVGVVAYSGYTSSAKKKSTENVMMQIGLAQTEHYSDFGTYYSNTTGSCTPSESTSKAIETDFLGAKKERGIITEDLGFEICVEKSSTVPYLIKAQNDSTPPCVITVDSTQAISRSNC
;
A
#
# COMPACT_ATOMS: atom_id res chain seq x y z
N MET A 1 -34.35 52.25 2.05
CA MET A 1 -33.10 51.66 2.56
C MET A 1 -32.40 50.99 1.38
N THR A 2 -31.38 51.66 0.81
CA THR A 2 -30.60 51.12 -0.29
C THR A 2 -29.50 50.23 0.25
N SER A 3 -29.62 48.92 0.08
CA SER A 3 -28.60 47.93 0.38
C SER A 3 -27.39 48.17 -0.55
N ARG A 4 -26.26 48.64 -0.02
CA ARG A 4 -25.00 48.68 -0.76
C ARG A 4 -24.49 47.25 -0.86
N SER A 5 -24.68 46.62 -1.99
CA SER A 5 -23.96 45.39 -2.35
C SER A 5 -22.52 45.79 -2.71
N SER A 6 -21.56 45.58 -1.80
CA SER A 6 -20.14 45.68 -2.11
C SER A 6 -19.74 44.46 -2.97
N GLY A 7 -19.55 44.69 -4.26
CA GLY A 7 -19.02 43.67 -5.17
C GLY A 7 -17.51 43.50 -4.95
N PHE A 8 -16.98 42.27 -5.20
CA PHE A 8 -15.54 41.97 -5.22
C PHE A 8 -14.83 42.77 -6.31
N THR A 9 -13.66 43.30 -5.99
CA THR A 9 -12.85 43.97 -6.99
C THR A 9 -12.09 42.96 -7.85
N LEU A 10 -11.80 43.32 -9.09
CA LEU A 10 -11.08 42.44 -10.02
C LEU A 10 -9.68 42.14 -9.53
N ILE A 11 -9.02 43.08 -8.84
CA ILE A 11 -7.69 42.88 -8.27
C ILE A 11 -7.69 41.93 -7.07
N GLU A 12 -8.73 41.95 -6.24
CA GLU A 12 -8.87 40.99 -5.13
C GLU A 12 -8.98 39.56 -5.64
N LEU A 13 -9.77 39.35 -6.71
CA LEU A 13 -9.88 38.04 -7.31
C LEU A 13 -8.54 37.59 -7.93
N LEU A 14 -7.86 38.48 -8.62
CA LEU A 14 -6.56 38.18 -9.27
C LEU A 14 -5.49 37.78 -8.26
N VAL A 15 -5.39 38.47 -7.12
CA VAL A 15 -4.44 38.14 -6.06
C VAL A 15 -4.74 36.78 -5.43
N VAL A 16 -6.02 36.48 -5.20
CA VAL A 16 -6.43 35.17 -4.64
C VAL A 16 -6.07 34.03 -5.56
N VAL A 17 -6.38 34.13 -6.86
CA VAL A 17 -6.03 33.04 -7.80
C VAL A 17 -4.52 32.90 -7.99
N ALA A 18 -3.75 33.99 -7.89
CA ALA A 18 -2.29 33.95 -7.94
C ALA A 18 -1.71 33.18 -6.74
N ILE A 19 -2.20 33.45 -5.54
CA ILE A 19 -1.77 32.74 -4.32
C ILE A 19 -2.14 31.26 -4.38
N ILE A 20 -3.36 30.94 -4.77
CA ILE A 20 -3.82 29.54 -4.92
C ILE A 20 -2.98 28.81 -5.97
N GLY A 21 -2.65 29.46 -7.09
CA GLY A 21 -1.82 28.89 -8.13
C GLY A 21 -0.41 28.52 -7.63
N ILE A 22 0.23 29.40 -6.84
CA ILE A 22 1.55 29.12 -6.24
C ILE A 22 1.47 27.97 -5.24
N LEU A 23 0.46 27.98 -4.35
CA LEU A 23 0.28 26.93 -3.35
C LEU A 23 -0.02 25.57 -4.01
N ALA A 24 -0.83 25.55 -5.06
CA ALA A 24 -1.12 24.33 -5.83
C ALA A 24 0.14 23.76 -6.47
N ALA A 25 0.97 24.60 -7.09
CA ALA A 25 2.20 24.14 -7.75
C ALA A 25 3.17 23.44 -6.78
N VAL A 26 3.35 23.99 -5.57
CA VAL A 26 4.20 23.37 -4.53
C VAL A 26 3.52 22.16 -3.90
N GLY A 27 2.20 22.24 -3.67
CA GLY A 27 1.42 21.21 -3.00
C GLY A 27 1.39 19.87 -3.74
N VAL A 28 1.28 19.88 -5.06
CA VAL A 28 1.21 18.64 -5.87
C VAL A 28 2.47 17.80 -5.73
N VAL A 29 3.65 18.41 -5.77
CA VAL A 29 4.94 17.68 -5.66
C VAL A 29 5.12 17.09 -4.27
N ALA A 30 4.82 17.87 -3.22
CA ALA A 30 4.92 17.41 -1.84
C ALA A 30 3.92 16.28 -1.53
N TYR A 31 2.69 16.37 -2.07
CA TYR A 31 1.65 15.38 -1.86
C TYR A 31 1.99 14.03 -2.50
N SER A 32 2.56 14.00 -3.71
CA SER A 32 2.93 12.76 -4.39
C SER A 32 4.01 11.97 -3.62
N GLY A 33 5.01 12.66 -3.07
CA GLY A 33 6.04 12.03 -2.23
C GLY A 33 5.46 11.47 -0.93
N TYR A 34 4.55 12.21 -0.30
CA TYR A 34 3.89 11.77 0.92
C TYR A 34 3.02 10.53 0.69
N THR A 35 2.20 10.51 -0.36
CA THR A 35 1.33 9.36 -0.68
C THR A 35 2.13 8.10 -1.00
N SER A 36 3.24 8.21 -1.73
CA SER A 36 4.13 7.07 -2.00
C SER A 36 4.72 6.48 -0.72
N SER A 37 5.20 7.33 0.19
CA SER A 37 5.72 6.89 1.49
C SER A 37 4.64 6.27 2.37
N ALA A 38 3.44 6.85 2.38
CA ALA A 38 2.29 6.32 3.12
C ALA A 38 1.88 4.93 2.61
N LYS A 39 1.82 4.73 1.29
CA LYS A 39 1.52 3.43 0.68
C LYS A 39 2.53 2.35 1.08
N LYS A 40 3.83 2.66 1.06
CA LYS A 40 4.88 1.72 1.53
C LYS A 40 4.65 1.32 2.98
N LYS A 41 4.39 2.28 3.87
CA LYS A 41 4.14 2.01 5.29
C LYS A 41 2.86 1.21 5.53
N SER A 42 1.79 1.51 4.81
CA SER A 42 0.56 0.72 4.85
C SER A 42 0.80 -0.71 4.40
N THR A 43 1.57 -0.91 3.32
CA THR A 43 1.95 -2.24 2.83
C THR A 43 2.75 -3.01 3.87
N GLU A 44 3.76 -2.41 4.49
CA GLU A 44 4.52 -3.03 5.58
C GLU A 44 3.63 -3.46 6.74
N ASN A 45 2.68 -2.62 7.15
CA ASN A 45 1.73 -2.96 8.22
C ASN A 45 0.85 -4.16 7.84
N VAL A 46 0.36 -4.22 6.61
CA VAL A 46 -0.41 -5.38 6.11
C VAL A 46 0.45 -6.63 6.07
N MET A 47 1.69 -6.55 5.60
CA MET A 47 2.63 -7.69 5.60
C MET A 47 2.90 -8.20 7.02
N MET A 48 3.02 -7.31 8.01
CA MET A 48 3.16 -7.71 9.40
C MET A 48 1.89 -8.40 9.94
N GLN A 49 0.70 -7.94 9.55
CA GLN A 49 -0.56 -8.63 9.89
C GLN A 49 -0.64 -10.02 9.26
N ILE A 50 -0.21 -10.17 8.01
CA ILE A 50 -0.07 -11.48 7.36
C ILE A 50 0.90 -12.37 8.15
N GLY A 51 2.03 -11.81 8.62
CA GLY A 51 2.96 -12.54 9.48
C GLY A 51 2.37 -13.02 10.81
N LEU A 52 1.51 -12.20 11.44
CA LEU A 52 0.76 -12.63 12.64
C LEU A 52 -0.24 -13.74 12.32
N ALA A 53 -1.00 -13.62 11.24
CA ALA A 53 -1.92 -14.64 10.78
C ALA A 53 -1.21 -15.97 10.44
N GLN A 54 0.05 -15.92 9.96
CA GLN A 54 0.88 -17.10 9.76
C GLN A 54 1.11 -17.90 11.05
N THR A 55 1.27 -17.21 12.17
CA THR A 55 1.44 -17.87 13.48
C THR A 55 0.16 -18.58 13.93
N GLU A 56 -1.00 -17.95 13.71
CA GLU A 56 -2.30 -18.54 13.97
C GLU A 56 -2.53 -19.78 13.07
N HIS A 57 -2.30 -19.62 11.77
CA HIS A 57 -2.43 -20.71 10.81
C HIS A 57 -1.52 -21.91 11.16
N TYR A 58 -0.29 -21.65 11.61
CA TYR A 58 0.62 -22.70 12.04
C TYR A 58 0.10 -23.43 13.30
N SER A 59 -0.52 -22.70 14.22
CA SER A 59 -1.11 -23.29 15.42
C SER A 59 -2.27 -24.22 15.10
N ASP A 60 -3.07 -23.90 14.09
CA ASP A 60 -4.25 -24.65 13.69
C ASP A 60 -3.94 -25.84 12.77
N PHE A 61 -3.01 -25.66 11.83
CA PHE A 61 -2.76 -26.61 10.75
C PHE A 61 -1.36 -27.26 10.80
N GLY A 62 -0.48 -26.79 11.68
CA GLY A 62 0.91 -27.28 11.77
C GLY A 62 1.81 -26.89 10.59
N THR A 63 1.33 -26.03 9.71
CA THR A 63 2.07 -25.56 8.50
C THR A 63 1.82 -24.08 8.28
N TYR A 64 2.80 -23.39 7.68
CA TYR A 64 2.62 -22.00 7.24
C TYR A 64 1.89 -21.94 5.90
N TYR A 65 1.04 -20.92 5.73
CA TYR A 65 0.38 -20.65 4.46
C TYR A 65 1.38 -20.17 3.41
N SER A 66 1.17 -20.55 2.16
CA SER A 66 1.91 -20.03 1.00
C SER A 66 1.04 -20.07 -0.25
N ASN A 67 1.19 -19.08 -1.11
CA ASN A 67 0.54 -19.07 -2.42
C ASN A 67 1.13 -20.14 -3.36
N THR A 68 2.41 -20.46 -3.19
CA THR A 68 3.16 -21.40 -4.04
C THR A 68 4.13 -22.24 -3.22
N THR A 69 4.53 -23.37 -3.75
CA THR A 69 5.53 -24.27 -3.15
C THR A 69 6.99 -23.82 -3.39
N GLY A 70 7.20 -22.71 -4.06
CA GLY A 70 8.51 -22.14 -4.37
C GLY A 70 8.45 -20.62 -4.42
N SER A 71 9.37 -20.01 -5.16
CA SER A 71 9.38 -18.56 -5.34
C SER A 71 8.09 -18.06 -5.97
N CYS A 72 7.50 -17.02 -5.42
CA CYS A 72 6.31 -16.37 -5.97
C CYS A 72 6.62 -15.00 -6.56
N THR A 73 5.83 -14.60 -7.54
CA THR A 73 5.78 -13.23 -8.05
C THR A 73 4.49 -12.60 -7.56
N PRO A 74 4.54 -11.46 -6.86
CA PRO A 74 3.34 -10.74 -6.44
C PRO A 74 2.45 -10.42 -7.65
N SER A 75 1.15 -10.63 -7.50
CA SER A 75 0.14 -10.39 -8.52
C SER A 75 -1.22 -10.15 -7.88
N GLU A 76 -2.17 -9.62 -8.64
CA GLU A 76 -3.55 -9.45 -8.19
C GLU A 76 -4.17 -10.78 -7.71
N SER A 77 -3.88 -11.88 -8.41
CA SER A 77 -4.40 -13.20 -8.03
C SER A 77 -3.82 -13.71 -6.71
N THR A 78 -2.52 -13.50 -6.46
CA THR A 78 -1.90 -13.90 -5.19
C THR A 78 -2.39 -13.05 -4.04
N SER A 79 -2.57 -11.76 -4.25
CA SER A 79 -3.14 -10.82 -3.26
C SER A 79 -4.57 -11.20 -2.89
N LYS A 80 -5.41 -11.48 -3.88
CA LYS A 80 -6.80 -11.95 -3.67
C LYS A 80 -6.86 -13.27 -2.91
N ALA A 81 -5.99 -14.22 -3.23
CA ALA A 81 -5.92 -15.50 -2.51
C ALA A 81 -5.55 -15.30 -1.03
N ILE A 82 -4.62 -14.38 -0.73
CA ILE A 82 -4.30 -14.04 0.66
C ILE A 82 -5.52 -13.44 1.35
N GLU A 83 -6.22 -12.51 0.73
CA GLU A 83 -7.41 -11.88 1.33
C GLU A 83 -8.54 -12.87 1.59
N THR A 84 -8.88 -13.69 0.61
CA THR A 84 -10.07 -14.56 0.66
C THR A 84 -9.79 -15.87 1.39
N ASP A 85 -8.70 -16.55 1.03
CA ASP A 85 -8.45 -17.91 1.46
C ASP A 85 -7.67 -17.97 2.78
N PHE A 86 -6.81 -16.97 3.01
CA PHE A 86 -5.97 -16.94 4.19
C PHE A 86 -6.51 -16.02 5.29
N LEU A 87 -6.87 -14.78 4.96
CA LEU A 87 -7.39 -13.81 5.93
C LEU A 87 -8.92 -13.88 6.09
N GLY A 88 -9.61 -14.69 5.30
CA GLY A 88 -11.06 -14.88 5.39
C GLY A 88 -11.89 -13.65 5.06
N ALA A 89 -11.34 -12.69 4.31
CA ALA A 89 -12.05 -11.48 3.90
C ALA A 89 -13.16 -11.84 2.91
N LYS A 90 -14.35 -11.26 3.11
CA LYS A 90 -15.43 -11.37 2.12
C LYS A 90 -15.01 -10.68 0.83
N LYS A 91 -15.33 -11.29 -0.30
CA LYS A 91 -14.95 -11.00 -1.69
C LYS A 91 -15.06 -9.54 -2.20
N GLU A 92 -15.54 -8.61 -1.38
CA GLU A 92 -15.91 -7.24 -1.79
C GLU A 92 -14.94 -6.15 -1.29
N ARG A 93 -13.84 -6.50 -0.62
CA ARG A 93 -12.86 -5.52 -0.12
C ARG A 93 -11.46 -5.90 -0.56
N GLY A 94 -11.04 -5.35 -1.68
CA GLY A 94 -9.66 -5.42 -2.16
C GLY A 94 -8.71 -4.53 -1.37
N ILE A 95 -8.56 -4.79 -0.07
CA ILE A 95 -7.70 -3.97 0.83
C ILE A 95 -6.24 -4.06 0.40
N ILE A 96 -5.81 -5.23 -0.08
CA ILE A 96 -4.43 -5.43 -0.50
C ILE A 96 -4.19 -4.90 -1.92
N THR A 97 -5.13 -5.12 -2.84
CA THR A 97 -4.94 -4.81 -4.28
C THR A 97 -5.25 -3.38 -4.65
N GLU A 98 -6.34 -2.81 -4.11
CA GLU A 98 -6.85 -1.51 -4.57
C GLU A 98 -6.27 -0.33 -3.77
N ASP A 99 -6.18 -0.47 -2.43
CA ASP A 99 -5.81 0.64 -1.56
C ASP A 99 -4.29 0.81 -1.40
N LEU A 100 -3.53 -0.29 -1.42
CA LEU A 100 -2.09 -0.25 -1.15
C LEU A 100 -1.26 0.18 -2.35
N GLY A 101 -1.68 -0.15 -3.58
CA GLY A 101 -0.88 0.00 -4.79
C GLY A 101 0.36 -0.89 -4.79
N PHE A 102 0.30 -1.99 -4.06
CA PHE A 102 1.26 -3.09 -4.03
C PHE A 102 0.52 -4.41 -4.10
N GLU A 103 1.05 -5.33 -4.88
CA GLU A 103 0.60 -6.71 -4.91
C GLU A 103 1.44 -7.54 -3.96
N ILE A 104 0.84 -8.54 -3.31
CA ILE A 104 1.49 -9.34 -2.27
C ILE A 104 1.41 -10.82 -2.60
N CYS A 105 2.47 -11.56 -2.31
CA CYS A 105 2.46 -13.00 -2.29
C CYS A 105 3.26 -13.57 -1.11
N VAL A 106 2.96 -14.80 -0.73
CA VAL A 106 3.67 -15.54 0.32
C VAL A 106 4.29 -16.79 -0.30
N GLU A 107 5.59 -16.98 -0.12
CA GLU A 107 6.32 -18.15 -0.60
C GLU A 107 6.90 -18.97 0.55
N LYS A 108 7.10 -20.27 0.31
CA LYS A 108 7.98 -21.09 1.15
C LYS A 108 9.42 -20.80 0.78
N SER A 109 10.25 -20.53 1.78
CA SER A 109 11.67 -20.34 1.58
C SER A 109 12.46 -21.54 2.10
N SER A 110 13.64 -21.77 1.54
CA SER A 110 14.58 -22.81 2.02
C SER A 110 15.32 -22.38 3.28
N THR A 111 15.40 -21.07 3.53
CA THR A 111 16.19 -20.49 4.64
C THR A 111 15.33 -20.05 5.81
N VAL A 112 14.07 -19.68 5.56
CA VAL A 112 13.10 -19.26 6.58
C VAL A 112 11.76 -19.95 6.32
N PRO A 113 10.92 -20.17 7.34
CA PRO A 113 9.64 -20.86 7.20
C PRO A 113 8.74 -20.31 6.12
N TYR A 114 8.68 -18.98 5.96
CA TYR A 114 7.98 -18.29 4.90
C TYR A 114 8.63 -16.93 4.61
N LEU A 115 8.39 -16.40 3.42
CA LEU A 115 8.76 -15.06 3.01
C LEU A 115 7.55 -14.38 2.35
N ILE A 116 7.19 -13.21 2.85
CA ILE A 116 6.15 -12.36 2.28
C ILE A 116 6.84 -11.37 1.36
N LYS A 117 6.36 -11.23 0.13
CA LYS A 117 6.86 -10.26 -0.86
C LYS A 117 5.74 -9.32 -1.28
N ALA A 118 6.03 -8.04 -1.35
CA ALA A 118 5.15 -7.02 -1.93
C ALA A 118 5.89 -6.29 -3.04
N GLN A 119 5.20 -6.00 -4.14
CA GLN A 119 5.76 -5.32 -5.31
C GLN A 119 4.75 -4.34 -5.87
N ASN A 120 5.22 -3.17 -6.31
CA ASN A 120 4.41 -2.18 -7.03
C ASN A 120 4.74 -2.20 -8.54
N ASP A 121 3.96 -1.45 -9.33
CA ASP A 121 4.11 -1.38 -10.79
C ASP A 121 5.17 -0.38 -11.27
N SER A 122 6.01 0.16 -10.39
CA SER A 122 7.07 1.09 -10.82
C SER A 122 8.18 0.39 -11.62
N THR A 123 8.95 1.17 -12.37
CA THR A 123 10.08 0.64 -13.17
C THR A 123 11.37 1.36 -12.78
N PRO A 124 12.32 0.70 -12.08
CA PRO A 124 12.23 -0.66 -11.53
C PRO A 124 11.22 -0.77 -10.40
N PRO A 125 10.63 -1.95 -10.18
CA PRO A 125 9.63 -2.11 -9.13
C PRO A 125 10.23 -1.97 -7.73
N CYS A 126 9.53 -1.27 -6.83
CA CYS A 126 9.84 -1.30 -5.41
C CYS A 126 9.40 -2.65 -4.85
N VAL A 127 10.31 -3.40 -4.28
CA VAL A 127 10.05 -4.71 -3.67
C VAL A 127 10.30 -4.60 -2.16
N ILE A 128 9.31 -4.99 -1.38
CA ILE A 128 9.38 -5.08 0.07
C ILE A 128 9.28 -6.57 0.45
N THR A 129 10.13 -7.04 1.32
CA THR A 129 10.06 -8.41 1.85
C THR A 129 10.00 -8.41 3.36
N VAL A 130 9.22 -9.33 3.91
CA VAL A 130 9.13 -9.59 5.36
C VAL A 130 9.28 -11.09 5.57
N ASP A 131 10.25 -11.49 6.37
CA ASP A 131 10.48 -12.88 6.70
C ASP A 131 9.73 -13.33 7.96
N SER A 132 9.85 -14.60 8.31
CA SER A 132 9.20 -15.17 9.50
C SER A 132 9.70 -14.58 10.84
N THR A 133 10.81 -13.84 10.85
CA THR A 133 11.32 -13.12 12.02
C THR A 133 10.81 -11.67 12.09
N GLN A 134 9.93 -11.28 11.18
CA GLN A 134 9.42 -9.91 10.99
C GLN A 134 10.51 -8.91 10.54
N ALA A 135 11.63 -9.39 10.02
CA ALA A 135 12.64 -8.52 9.44
C ALA A 135 12.18 -7.98 8.08
N ILE A 136 12.23 -6.66 7.91
CA ILE A 136 11.80 -5.96 6.70
C ILE A 136 13.04 -5.63 5.86
N SER A 137 13.00 -5.99 4.57
CA SER A 137 14.00 -5.56 3.58
C SER A 137 13.30 -4.84 2.42
N ARG A 138 13.98 -3.85 1.82
CA ARG A 138 13.46 -3.06 0.71
C ARG A 138 14.49 -3.01 -0.41
N SER A 139 14.01 -3.09 -1.65
CA SER A 139 14.82 -2.97 -2.87
C SER A 139 14.12 -2.03 -3.85
N ASN A 140 14.87 -1.09 -4.41
CA ASN A 140 14.40 -0.09 -5.38
C ASN A 140 13.24 0.79 -4.87
N CYS A 141 13.16 1.00 -3.58
CA CYS A 141 12.15 1.83 -2.94
C CYS A 141 12.70 3.22 -2.59
#